data_73b9198bccb320b525c333552762f506
#
_entry.id   73b9198bccb320b525c333552762f506
#
_cell.length_a   1.000
_cell.length_b   1.000
_cell.length_c   1.000
_cell.angle_alpha   90.00
_cell.angle_beta   90.00
_cell.angle_gamma   90.00
#
_symmetry.space_group_name_H-M   'P 1'
#
loop_
_entity.id
_entity.type
_entity.pdbx_description
1 polymer ?
#
loop_
_entity_poly.entity_id
_entity_poly.type
_entity_poly.pdbx_seq_one_letter_code
_entity_poly.pdbx_strand_id
1 'polypeptide(L)'
;MAVLVPCATRALRVAALLATLMAPLRNTLGAQRQQEFTQQGLLIAPFKSADRKLGNKVADEIRGRVEKAGNKRELEVIDERSLITALFNAGFPPDMVPDLTQVRAFSRFLRADEYLMGTVEKTPAGYRVSAKLILARDVRMQQPLPDAIDPDAERAAARMAASVTEARRQLTAQRRCENQLREGRGSQAAEAARDGVRQYARSTLARRCLLAAHLVVGTAADTVLGVAGDMLRVDTSSFYALEGAAQAYDVLKNKERAADMWLRLQATDTNDISLGERVVSALLFDGNSVKAEPLVARLSNAAPEHMGLMRLRWQVLFTNKSWREATRIGGILLAMDSASMKDSTFMLRLATAYKSSGDAVRAVEVAARGLQAFPKDPRIFSMYVQLVRGEAVEGLTRGLASFPQNAEFKIMQSQDLKTRGKAEESVDVMREALALDSTIEHGHIQLARAQAELGQNDSAYATLKRALSAGEDSALIAQFALARGNQLYRAANSTKMRPDYMLALRFLTLADSVKNSPQAKLLMGVAALSVAQSAATEAPKAKDCELSRLGFDMLAIAQPNLAAGVELAAEAVKQYQDYLAQLQPISAKQVEIFCKGMSADSTNKVPPG
;
A
#
# COMPACT_ATOMS: atom_id res chain seq x y z
N MET A 1 -0.10 23.57 19.35
CA MET A 1 0.31 24.18 18.09
C MET A 1 0.50 23.08 17.07
N ALA A 2 -0.49 22.89 16.23
CA ALA A 2 -0.50 21.83 15.21
C ALA A 2 0.33 22.31 14.02
N VAL A 3 1.36 21.56 13.65
CA VAL A 3 2.08 21.76 12.39
C VAL A 3 1.55 20.74 11.41
N LEU A 4 0.62 21.21 10.59
CA LEU A 4 0.22 20.57 9.34
C LEU A 4 1.44 20.55 8.39
N VAL A 5 2.03 19.39 8.16
CA VAL A 5 3.01 19.19 7.09
C VAL A 5 2.23 18.82 5.83
N PRO A 6 2.26 19.66 4.79
CA PRO A 6 1.49 19.39 3.59
C PRO A 6 2.11 18.25 2.77
N CYS A 7 1.26 17.40 2.23
CA CYS A 7 1.53 16.25 1.36
C CYS A 7 2.22 16.58 0.01
N ALA A 8 2.66 17.82 -0.19
CA ALA A 8 3.28 18.32 -1.43
C ALA A 8 4.77 17.98 -1.61
N THR A 9 5.45 17.46 -0.59
CA THR A 9 6.91 17.23 -0.64
C THR A 9 7.33 15.85 -1.17
N ARG A 10 6.40 14.92 -1.41
CA ARG A 10 6.74 13.60 -1.97
C ARG A 10 6.79 13.55 -3.51
N ALA A 11 6.07 14.42 -4.19
CA ALA A 11 6.16 14.54 -5.65
C ALA A 11 7.48 15.19 -6.11
N LEU A 12 8.10 16.03 -5.27
CA LEU A 12 9.36 16.69 -5.61
C LEU A 12 10.61 15.81 -5.43
N ARG A 13 10.55 14.72 -4.66
CA ARG A 13 11.71 13.83 -4.46
C ARG A 13 11.93 12.84 -5.60
N VAL A 14 10.91 12.51 -6.38
CA VAL A 14 11.07 11.69 -7.60
C VAL A 14 11.60 12.54 -8.76
N ALA A 15 11.28 13.83 -8.81
CA ALA A 15 11.84 14.77 -9.78
C ALA A 15 13.31 15.16 -9.49
N ALA A 16 13.73 15.14 -8.23
CA ALA A 16 15.09 15.52 -7.84
C ALA A 16 16.16 14.45 -8.12
N LEU A 17 15.78 13.16 -8.23
CA LEU A 17 16.72 12.08 -8.59
C LEU A 17 17.00 12.00 -10.09
N LEU A 18 16.22 12.67 -10.94
CA LEU A 18 16.47 12.83 -12.38
C LEU A 18 17.21 14.14 -12.73
N ALA A 19 17.30 15.08 -11.79
CA ALA A 19 17.90 16.40 -12.03
C ALA A 19 19.40 16.49 -11.71
N THR A 20 20.00 15.50 -11.06
CA THR A 20 21.43 15.53 -10.66
C THR A 20 22.40 15.02 -11.73
N LEU A 21 21.93 14.73 -12.96
CA LEU A 21 22.78 14.30 -14.09
C LEU A 21 22.88 15.34 -15.23
N MET A 22 22.39 16.56 -15.02
CA MET A 22 22.50 17.62 -16.02
C MET A 22 23.15 18.87 -15.45
N ALA A 23 24.47 18.91 -15.37
CA ALA A 23 25.20 20.16 -15.26
C ALA A 23 25.09 20.95 -16.56
N PRO A 24 24.79 22.26 -16.55
CA PRO A 24 24.71 23.04 -17.78
C PRO A 24 26.10 23.46 -18.25
N LEU A 25 26.58 22.88 -19.32
CA LEU A 25 27.62 23.50 -20.14
C LEU A 25 26.94 24.60 -20.98
N ARG A 26 27.01 25.83 -20.48
CA ARG A 26 26.82 27.03 -21.29
C ARG A 26 28.09 27.30 -22.10
N ASN A 27 27.94 27.35 -23.36
CA ASN A 27 28.49 28.21 -24.42
C ASN A 27 28.81 27.38 -25.67
N THR A 28 28.26 27.70 -26.81
CA THR A 28 28.63 28.65 -27.81
C THR A 28 27.91 28.36 -29.14
N LEU A 29 27.43 29.40 -29.79
CA LEU A 29 27.26 29.59 -31.22
C LEU A 29 26.46 28.58 -32.03
N GLY A 30 25.39 29.06 -32.63
CA GLY A 30 24.61 28.39 -33.65
C GLY A 30 25.43 27.85 -34.79
N ALA A 31 25.71 26.57 -34.68
CA ALA A 31 25.92 25.74 -35.86
C ALA A 31 24.63 24.93 -35.99
N GLN A 32 23.85 25.23 -37.01
CA GLN A 32 22.96 24.26 -37.60
C GLN A 32 23.82 23.02 -37.85
N ARG A 33 23.82 22.06 -36.90
CA ARG A 33 24.34 20.72 -37.21
C ARG A 33 23.39 20.17 -38.27
N GLN A 34 23.83 20.27 -39.53
CA GLN A 34 23.38 19.33 -40.52
C GLN A 34 23.41 17.97 -39.85
N GLN A 35 22.24 17.33 -39.69
CA GLN A 35 22.19 15.93 -39.31
C GLN A 35 22.99 15.20 -40.39
N GLU A 36 24.26 14.90 -40.11
CA GLU A 36 24.98 13.88 -40.86
C GLU A 36 24.12 12.63 -40.74
N PHE A 37 23.53 12.22 -41.86
CA PHE A 37 22.85 10.95 -41.99
C PHE A 37 23.91 9.87 -41.78
N THR A 38 24.12 9.48 -40.54
CA THR A 38 25.01 8.37 -40.21
C THR A 38 24.33 7.12 -40.77
N GLN A 39 24.98 6.50 -41.73
CA GLN A 39 24.60 5.22 -42.31
C GLN A 39 24.39 4.21 -41.14
N GLN A 40 23.30 3.48 -41.16
CA GLN A 40 22.95 2.56 -40.07
C GLN A 40 23.42 1.15 -40.44
N GLY A 41 24.22 0.55 -39.56
CA GLY A 41 24.69 -0.82 -39.72
C GLY A 41 23.62 -1.85 -39.32
N LEU A 42 23.25 -2.74 -40.22
CA LEU A 42 22.37 -3.88 -39.97
C LEU A 42 23.15 -5.19 -40.02
N LEU A 43 23.22 -5.89 -38.91
CA LEU A 43 23.77 -7.23 -38.80
C LEU A 43 22.66 -8.27 -38.96
N ILE A 44 22.80 -9.19 -39.91
CA ILE A 44 21.89 -10.33 -40.06
C ILE A 44 22.63 -11.59 -39.63
N ALA A 45 22.31 -12.10 -38.43
CA ALA A 45 22.91 -13.30 -37.88
C ALA A 45 22.39 -14.58 -38.57
N PRO A 46 23.15 -15.69 -38.55
CA PRO A 46 22.63 -16.99 -38.95
C PRO A 46 21.33 -17.32 -38.22
N PHE A 47 20.35 -17.85 -38.92
CA PHE A 47 19.07 -18.21 -38.31
C PHE A 47 19.17 -19.58 -37.64
N LYS A 48 18.58 -19.68 -36.46
CA LYS A 48 18.51 -20.97 -35.73
C LYS A 48 17.66 -21.96 -36.53
N SER A 49 18.19 -23.14 -36.81
CA SER A 49 17.49 -24.21 -37.52
C SER A 49 18.03 -25.56 -37.07
N ALA A 50 17.24 -26.64 -37.22
CA ALA A 50 17.72 -28.00 -37.06
C ALA A 50 18.78 -28.35 -38.12
N ASP A 51 18.66 -27.81 -39.31
CA ASP A 51 19.67 -27.82 -40.36
C ASP A 51 20.40 -26.47 -40.41
N ARG A 52 21.63 -26.42 -39.91
CA ARG A 52 22.45 -25.20 -39.88
C ARG A 52 22.68 -24.61 -41.26
N LYS A 53 22.85 -25.44 -42.31
CA LYS A 53 23.04 -24.97 -43.68
C LYS A 53 21.82 -24.20 -44.18
N LEU A 54 20.62 -24.70 -43.81
CA LEU A 54 19.37 -24.02 -44.11
C LEU A 54 19.30 -22.66 -43.43
N GLY A 55 19.67 -22.61 -42.12
CA GLY A 55 19.67 -21.35 -41.35
C GLY A 55 20.60 -20.28 -41.97
N ASN A 56 21.80 -20.67 -42.37
CA ASN A 56 22.75 -19.78 -43.03
C ASN A 56 22.22 -19.34 -44.40
N LYS A 57 21.77 -20.28 -45.25
CA LYS A 57 21.22 -19.99 -46.58
C LYS A 57 20.07 -18.97 -46.53
N VAL A 58 19.16 -19.13 -45.56
CA VAL A 58 18.05 -18.17 -45.35
C VAL A 58 18.57 -16.81 -44.90
N ALA A 59 19.55 -16.74 -44.01
CA ALA A 59 20.14 -15.48 -43.57
C ALA A 59 20.83 -14.74 -44.73
N ASP A 60 21.57 -15.48 -45.61
CA ASP A 60 22.26 -14.92 -46.77
C ASP A 60 21.28 -14.39 -47.81
N GLU A 61 20.22 -15.13 -48.07
CA GLU A 61 19.18 -14.69 -49.01
C GLU A 61 18.48 -13.41 -48.49
N ILE A 62 18.18 -13.35 -47.19
CA ILE A 62 17.62 -12.14 -46.59
C ILE A 62 18.62 -10.99 -46.67
N ARG A 63 19.91 -11.22 -46.37
CA ARG A 63 20.98 -10.23 -46.42
C ARG A 63 21.10 -9.61 -47.84
N GLY A 64 21.24 -10.43 -48.86
CA GLY A 64 21.36 -9.97 -50.23
C GLY A 64 20.13 -9.20 -50.73
N ARG A 65 18.93 -9.59 -50.33
CA ARG A 65 17.71 -8.88 -50.72
C ARG A 65 17.52 -7.56 -49.98
N VAL A 66 17.82 -7.52 -48.68
CA VAL A 66 17.74 -6.28 -47.90
C VAL A 66 18.80 -5.27 -48.39
N GLU A 67 20.01 -5.73 -48.70
CA GLU A 67 21.06 -4.88 -49.27
C GLU A 67 20.63 -4.28 -50.62
N LYS A 68 20.05 -5.11 -51.51
CA LYS A 68 19.52 -4.64 -52.81
C LYS A 68 18.40 -3.64 -52.70
N ALA A 69 17.49 -3.83 -51.74
CA ALA A 69 16.33 -2.97 -51.52
C ALA A 69 16.69 -1.68 -50.74
N GLY A 70 17.78 -1.69 -50.00
CA GLY A 70 18.21 -0.59 -49.13
C GLY A 70 18.86 0.56 -49.87
N ASN A 71 18.68 1.78 -49.34
CA ASN A 71 19.44 2.95 -49.81
C ASN A 71 20.83 2.90 -49.15
N LYS A 72 21.87 2.72 -49.95
CA LYS A 72 23.26 2.61 -49.48
C LYS A 72 23.77 3.83 -48.70
N ARG A 73 23.10 4.98 -48.80
CA ARG A 73 23.44 6.17 -48.00
C ARG A 73 22.86 6.08 -46.57
N GLU A 74 21.86 5.25 -46.36
CA GLU A 74 21.13 5.14 -45.09
C GLU A 74 21.34 3.79 -44.39
N LEU A 75 21.68 2.74 -45.17
CA LEU A 75 21.82 1.37 -44.68
C LEU A 75 23.12 0.74 -45.19
N GLU A 76 23.88 0.22 -44.25
CA GLU A 76 24.97 -0.70 -44.47
C GLU A 76 24.58 -2.08 -43.97
N VAL A 77 24.47 -3.06 -44.84
CA VAL A 77 24.23 -4.44 -44.42
C VAL A 77 25.59 -5.10 -44.21
N ILE A 78 25.87 -5.49 -42.96
CA ILE A 78 27.15 -6.08 -42.57
C ILE A 78 27.30 -7.43 -43.26
N ASP A 79 28.41 -7.61 -43.94
CA ASP A 79 28.69 -8.82 -44.69
C ASP A 79 28.99 -10.01 -43.79
N GLU A 80 28.77 -11.23 -44.32
CA GLU A 80 28.95 -12.47 -43.56
C GLU A 80 30.41 -12.68 -43.12
N ARG A 81 31.39 -12.29 -43.96
CA ARG A 81 32.80 -12.48 -43.63
C ARG A 81 33.20 -11.66 -42.41
N SER A 82 32.71 -10.45 -42.31
CA SER A 82 32.91 -9.59 -41.14
C SER A 82 32.38 -10.24 -39.85
N LEU A 83 31.21 -10.87 -39.91
CA LEU A 83 30.65 -11.61 -38.78
C LEU A 83 31.50 -12.86 -38.44
N ILE A 84 31.85 -13.67 -39.45
CA ILE A 84 32.70 -14.86 -39.26
C ILE A 84 34.05 -14.47 -38.64
N THR A 85 34.67 -13.39 -39.15
CA THR A 85 35.92 -12.88 -38.59
C THR A 85 35.77 -12.43 -37.13
N ALA A 86 34.68 -11.78 -36.80
CA ALA A 86 34.38 -11.37 -35.42
C ALA A 86 34.17 -12.58 -34.48
N LEU A 87 33.44 -13.61 -34.95
CA LEU A 87 33.25 -14.86 -34.21
C LEU A 87 34.59 -15.58 -33.98
N PHE A 88 35.40 -15.72 -35.04
CA PHE A 88 36.72 -16.36 -34.95
C PHE A 88 37.66 -15.63 -33.99
N ASN A 89 37.73 -14.30 -34.06
CA ASN A 89 38.56 -13.50 -33.15
C ASN A 89 38.09 -13.57 -31.70
N ALA A 90 36.82 -13.86 -31.48
CA ALA A 90 36.23 -14.05 -30.14
C ALA A 90 36.33 -15.52 -29.65
N GLY A 91 36.95 -16.43 -30.41
CA GLY A 91 37.13 -17.84 -30.09
C GLY A 91 35.88 -18.71 -30.30
N PHE A 92 34.93 -18.25 -31.12
CA PHE A 92 33.70 -18.99 -31.43
C PHE A 92 33.79 -19.68 -32.80
N PRO A 93 33.08 -20.79 -33.02
CA PRO A 93 32.95 -21.40 -34.32
C PRO A 93 32.33 -20.44 -35.37
N PRO A 94 32.77 -20.48 -36.63
CA PRO A 94 32.28 -19.55 -37.68
C PRO A 94 30.81 -19.75 -38.02
N ASP A 95 30.25 -20.91 -37.74
CA ASP A 95 28.84 -21.29 -37.95
C ASP A 95 27.97 -21.19 -36.71
N MET A 96 28.48 -20.56 -35.65
CA MET A 96 27.72 -20.35 -34.43
C MET A 96 26.53 -19.40 -34.64
N VAL A 97 25.36 -19.78 -34.12
CA VAL A 97 24.21 -18.89 -34.01
C VAL A 97 24.31 -18.14 -32.67
N PRO A 98 24.69 -16.84 -32.70
CA PRO A 98 24.87 -16.09 -31.46
C PRO A 98 23.56 -15.93 -30.71
N ASP A 99 23.60 -16.02 -29.38
CA ASP A 99 22.51 -15.62 -28.54
C ASP A 99 22.38 -14.09 -28.43
N LEU A 100 21.34 -13.60 -27.74
CA LEU A 100 21.06 -12.17 -27.65
C LEU A 100 22.21 -11.37 -26.99
N THR A 101 22.89 -11.96 -26.01
CA THR A 101 24.02 -11.33 -25.30
C THR A 101 25.24 -11.25 -26.19
N GLN A 102 25.52 -12.32 -26.90
CA GLN A 102 26.64 -12.42 -27.86
C GLN A 102 26.44 -11.48 -29.04
N VAL A 103 25.22 -11.45 -29.63
CA VAL A 103 24.91 -10.51 -30.73
C VAL A 103 25.10 -9.07 -30.28
N ARG A 104 24.74 -8.72 -29.04
CA ARG A 104 25.01 -7.38 -28.52
C ARG A 104 26.50 -7.04 -28.47
N ALA A 105 27.34 -8.00 -28.08
CA ALA A 105 28.79 -7.81 -28.07
C ALA A 105 29.34 -7.65 -29.47
N PHE A 106 28.96 -8.53 -30.44
CA PHE A 106 29.34 -8.45 -31.82
C PHE A 106 28.83 -7.19 -32.51
N SER A 107 27.62 -6.76 -32.24
CA SER A 107 27.06 -5.52 -32.78
C SER A 107 27.91 -4.31 -32.40
N ARG A 108 28.44 -4.25 -31.19
CA ARG A 108 29.36 -3.18 -30.78
C ARG A 108 30.69 -3.25 -31.56
N PHE A 109 31.25 -4.42 -31.69
CA PHE A 109 32.50 -4.63 -32.41
C PHE A 109 32.35 -4.30 -33.90
N LEU A 110 31.25 -4.73 -34.52
CA LEU A 110 30.93 -4.52 -35.92
C LEU A 110 30.25 -3.17 -36.21
N ARG A 111 30.04 -2.34 -35.18
CA ARG A 111 29.33 -1.05 -35.27
C ARG A 111 27.92 -1.17 -35.87
N ALA A 112 27.24 -2.29 -35.60
CA ALA A 112 25.87 -2.48 -36.00
C ALA A 112 24.90 -1.71 -35.08
N ASP A 113 23.99 -0.96 -35.66
CA ASP A 113 22.90 -0.26 -34.94
C ASP A 113 21.68 -1.15 -34.75
N GLU A 114 21.51 -2.07 -35.67
CA GLU A 114 20.38 -2.97 -35.78
C GLU A 114 20.87 -4.40 -36.03
N TYR A 115 20.14 -5.39 -35.54
CA TYR A 115 20.39 -6.77 -35.93
C TYR A 115 19.12 -7.57 -36.09
N LEU A 116 19.16 -8.54 -36.99
CA LEU A 116 18.07 -9.47 -37.27
C LEU A 116 18.44 -10.83 -36.72
N MET A 117 17.59 -11.38 -35.85
CA MET A 117 17.69 -12.76 -35.36
C MET A 117 16.40 -13.49 -35.69
N GLY A 118 16.53 -14.80 -35.99
CA GLY A 118 15.34 -15.58 -36.28
C GLY A 118 15.57 -17.08 -36.26
N THR A 119 14.50 -17.79 -36.58
CA THR A 119 14.45 -19.25 -36.67
C THR A 119 13.91 -19.66 -38.05
N VAL A 120 14.36 -20.81 -38.52
CA VAL A 120 13.81 -21.48 -39.70
C VAL A 120 13.38 -22.89 -39.32
N GLU A 121 12.12 -23.19 -39.55
CA GLU A 121 11.52 -24.48 -39.26
C GLU A 121 10.85 -25.07 -40.50
N LYS A 122 11.03 -26.38 -40.71
CA LYS A 122 10.27 -27.13 -41.72
C LYS A 122 8.95 -27.55 -41.14
N THR A 123 7.85 -27.13 -41.72
CA THR A 123 6.49 -27.43 -41.30
C THR A 123 5.74 -28.18 -42.41
N PRO A 124 4.58 -28.78 -42.15
CA PRO A 124 3.76 -29.38 -43.22
C PRO A 124 3.38 -28.40 -44.36
N ALA A 125 3.31 -27.10 -44.06
CA ALA A 125 3.01 -26.05 -45.04
C ALA A 125 4.25 -25.51 -45.77
N GLY A 126 5.42 -26.07 -45.53
CA GLY A 126 6.70 -25.61 -46.07
C GLY A 126 7.67 -25.08 -45.02
N TYR A 127 8.45 -24.10 -45.38
CA TYR A 127 9.40 -23.45 -44.47
C TYR A 127 8.75 -22.24 -43.78
N ARG A 128 8.82 -22.21 -42.46
CA ARG A 128 8.45 -21.04 -41.65
C ARG A 128 9.72 -20.30 -41.25
N VAL A 129 9.80 -19.05 -41.63
CA VAL A 129 10.86 -18.13 -41.18
C VAL A 129 10.25 -17.14 -40.23
N SER A 130 10.71 -17.13 -38.99
CA SER A 130 10.31 -16.18 -37.95
C SER A 130 11.50 -15.31 -37.59
N ALA A 131 11.31 -14.00 -37.43
CA ALA A 131 12.42 -13.09 -37.11
C ALA A 131 11.99 -11.90 -36.26
N LYS A 132 12.98 -11.32 -35.56
CA LYS A 132 12.86 -10.07 -34.82
C LYS A 132 13.97 -9.11 -35.25
N LEU A 133 13.60 -7.85 -35.54
CA LEU A 133 14.55 -6.75 -35.69
C LEU A 133 14.80 -6.12 -34.32
N ILE A 134 16.06 -6.01 -33.92
CA ILE A 134 16.46 -5.61 -32.58
C ILE A 134 17.42 -4.43 -32.68
N LEU A 135 17.26 -3.42 -31.80
CA LEU A 135 18.17 -2.29 -31.75
C LEU A 135 19.36 -2.59 -30.84
N ALA A 136 20.59 -2.48 -31.38
CA ALA A 136 21.82 -2.88 -30.69
C ALA A 136 22.07 -2.10 -29.38
N ARG A 137 21.61 -0.86 -29.30
CA ARG A 137 21.75 -0.01 -28.11
C ARG A 137 20.94 -0.51 -26.90
N ASP A 138 19.85 -1.23 -27.17
CA ASP A 138 19.00 -1.80 -26.14
C ASP A 138 18.28 -3.05 -26.67
N VAL A 139 18.75 -4.22 -26.25
CA VAL A 139 18.25 -5.53 -26.71
C VAL A 139 16.78 -5.80 -26.37
N ARG A 140 16.21 -5.02 -25.44
CA ARG A 140 14.78 -5.08 -25.09
C ARG A 140 13.92 -4.33 -26.13
N MET A 141 14.54 -3.53 -27.00
CA MET A 141 13.87 -2.85 -28.10
C MET A 141 13.79 -3.79 -29.31
N GLN A 142 12.73 -4.60 -29.33
CA GLN A 142 12.51 -5.64 -30.34
C GLN A 142 11.26 -5.33 -31.16
N GLN A 143 11.36 -5.59 -32.48
CA GLN A 143 10.25 -5.56 -33.43
C GLN A 143 10.05 -6.97 -33.98
N PRO A 144 9.09 -7.75 -33.50
CA PRO A 144 8.72 -9.02 -34.16
C PRO A 144 8.16 -8.75 -35.55
N LEU A 145 8.60 -9.56 -36.49
CA LEU A 145 8.13 -9.54 -37.88
C LEU A 145 7.05 -10.62 -38.08
N PRO A 146 6.13 -10.43 -39.01
CA PRO A 146 5.22 -11.50 -39.40
C PRO A 146 5.99 -12.72 -39.88
N ASP A 147 5.55 -13.91 -39.50
CA ASP A 147 6.13 -15.16 -40.02
C ASP A 147 5.97 -15.24 -41.53
N ALA A 148 7.04 -15.62 -42.20
CA ALA A 148 7.01 -15.90 -43.62
C ALA A 148 6.94 -17.42 -43.83
N ILE A 149 5.85 -17.89 -44.44
CA ILE A 149 5.62 -19.32 -44.70
C ILE A 149 5.55 -19.52 -46.21
N ASP A 150 6.38 -20.41 -46.75
CA ASP A 150 6.35 -20.78 -48.17
C ASP A 150 6.85 -22.23 -48.34
N PRO A 151 6.36 -23.00 -49.36
CA PRO A 151 6.90 -24.31 -49.68
C PRO A 151 8.39 -24.29 -50.04
N ASP A 152 8.90 -23.15 -50.51
CA ASP A 152 10.28 -22.91 -50.85
C ASP A 152 10.98 -21.98 -49.86
N ALA A 153 12.16 -22.37 -49.37
CA ALA A 153 12.91 -21.63 -48.36
C ALA A 153 13.42 -20.26 -48.85
N GLU A 154 13.78 -20.13 -50.11
CA GLU A 154 14.26 -18.87 -50.68
C GLU A 154 13.11 -17.87 -50.85
N ARG A 155 11.90 -18.35 -51.20
CA ARG A 155 10.71 -17.52 -51.25
C ARG A 155 10.26 -17.09 -49.84
N ALA A 156 10.36 -17.99 -48.86
CA ALA A 156 10.13 -17.60 -47.48
C ALA A 156 11.12 -16.53 -46.99
N ALA A 157 12.41 -16.69 -47.30
CA ALA A 157 13.45 -15.68 -47.04
C ALA A 157 13.17 -14.36 -47.75
N ALA A 158 12.71 -14.40 -49.00
CA ALA A 158 12.36 -13.20 -49.78
C ALA A 158 11.21 -12.40 -49.14
N ARG A 159 10.17 -13.11 -48.66
CA ARG A 159 9.05 -12.49 -47.89
C ARG A 159 9.52 -11.88 -46.59
N MET A 160 10.42 -12.58 -45.87
CA MET A 160 11.00 -12.05 -44.65
C MET A 160 11.85 -10.80 -44.91
N ALA A 161 12.66 -10.77 -45.97
CA ALA A 161 13.44 -9.60 -46.39
C ALA A 161 12.53 -8.38 -46.68
N ALA A 162 11.38 -8.61 -47.32
CA ALA A 162 10.38 -7.56 -47.54
C ALA A 162 9.82 -7.04 -46.23
N SER A 163 9.47 -7.94 -45.27
CA SER A 163 9.02 -7.57 -43.94
C SER A 163 10.06 -6.78 -43.13
N VAL A 164 11.36 -7.12 -43.25
CA VAL A 164 12.46 -6.34 -42.65
C VAL A 164 12.50 -4.92 -43.23
N THR A 165 12.44 -4.80 -44.53
CA THR A 165 12.49 -3.50 -45.24
C THR A 165 11.27 -2.63 -44.83
N GLU A 166 10.09 -3.22 -44.75
CA GLU A 166 8.87 -2.53 -44.32
C GLU A 166 8.97 -2.08 -42.86
N ALA A 167 9.37 -2.96 -41.96
CA ALA A 167 9.51 -2.64 -40.56
C ALA A 167 10.54 -1.55 -40.27
N ARG A 168 11.59 -1.45 -41.08
CA ARG A 168 12.60 -0.40 -40.92
C ARG A 168 12.11 1.00 -41.24
N ARG A 169 10.99 1.16 -41.98
CA ARG A 169 10.40 2.49 -42.28
C ARG A 169 10.12 3.31 -41.02
N GLN A 170 9.78 2.67 -39.92
CA GLN A 170 9.51 3.35 -38.64
C GLN A 170 10.77 3.99 -38.00
N LEU A 171 11.98 3.51 -38.31
CA LEU A 171 13.19 3.79 -37.54
C LEU A 171 13.62 5.25 -37.57
N THR A 172 13.46 5.94 -38.70
CA THR A 172 13.79 7.36 -38.82
C THR A 172 12.89 8.20 -37.88
N ALA A 173 11.61 7.93 -37.89
CA ALA A 173 10.65 8.59 -36.99
C ALA A 173 10.91 8.23 -35.51
N GLN A 174 11.24 6.97 -35.24
CA GLN A 174 11.58 6.48 -33.90
C GLN A 174 12.85 7.18 -33.35
N ARG A 175 13.91 7.34 -34.16
CA ARG A 175 15.11 8.09 -33.76
C ARG A 175 14.81 9.57 -33.51
N ARG A 176 13.98 10.19 -34.36
CA ARG A 176 13.53 11.58 -34.16
C ARG A 176 12.78 11.72 -32.82
N CYS A 177 11.91 10.78 -32.51
CA CYS A 177 11.21 10.74 -31.22
C CYS A 177 12.20 10.67 -30.05
N GLU A 178 13.19 9.78 -30.08
CA GLU A 178 14.17 9.66 -28.99
C GLU A 178 15.04 10.92 -28.84
N ASN A 179 15.39 11.59 -29.95
CA ASN A 179 16.10 12.85 -29.90
C ASN A 179 15.26 13.93 -29.21
N GLN A 180 13.97 14.04 -29.55
CA GLN A 180 13.04 14.97 -28.90
C GLN A 180 12.88 14.67 -27.39
N LEU A 181 12.85 13.40 -27.00
CA LEU A 181 12.83 13.01 -25.59
C LEU A 181 14.08 13.45 -24.83
N ARG A 182 15.27 13.27 -25.43
CA ARG A 182 16.54 13.73 -24.83
C ARG A 182 16.59 15.25 -24.63
N GLU A 183 15.90 15.98 -25.48
CA GLU A 183 15.77 17.44 -25.40
C GLU A 183 14.60 17.92 -24.53
N GLY A 184 13.89 17.00 -23.87
CA GLY A 184 12.75 17.30 -23.00
C GLY A 184 11.47 17.68 -23.74
N ARG A 185 11.41 17.51 -25.06
CA ARG A 185 10.30 17.91 -25.93
C ARG A 185 9.28 16.78 -26.11
N GLY A 186 8.60 16.40 -25.01
CA GLY A 186 7.70 15.23 -24.97
C GLY A 186 6.57 15.25 -26.01
N SER A 187 5.91 16.39 -26.23
CA SER A 187 4.82 16.52 -27.22
C SER A 187 5.31 16.28 -28.65
N GLN A 188 6.46 16.84 -29.01
CA GLN A 188 7.08 16.65 -30.33
C GLN A 188 7.57 15.21 -30.50
N ALA A 189 8.08 14.61 -29.43
CA ALA A 189 8.43 13.20 -29.40
C ALA A 189 7.23 12.30 -29.69
N ALA A 190 6.08 12.57 -29.03
CA ALA A 190 4.85 11.82 -29.27
C ALA A 190 4.37 11.93 -30.73
N GLU A 191 4.48 13.10 -31.33
CA GLU A 191 4.13 13.31 -32.74
C GLU A 191 5.05 12.49 -33.66
N ALA A 192 6.37 12.59 -33.45
CA ALA A 192 7.34 11.81 -34.21
C ALA A 192 7.10 10.29 -34.06
N ALA A 193 6.74 9.82 -32.87
CA ALA A 193 6.42 8.42 -32.65
C ALA A 193 5.15 7.98 -33.40
N ARG A 194 4.11 8.83 -33.43
CA ARG A 194 2.89 8.57 -34.23
C ARG A 194 3.19 8.48 -35.72
N ASP A 195 4.14 9.32 -36.24
CA ASP A 195 4.62 9.19 -37.62
C ASP A 195 5.19 7.80 -37.86
N GLY A 196 6.04 7.30 -36.96
CA GLY A 196 6.58 5.96 -37.07
C GLY A 196 5.53 4.86 -37.09
N VAL A 197 4.48 5.00 -36.26
CA VAL A 197 3.33 4.08 -36.25
C VAL A 197 2.55 4.15 -37.56
N ARG A 198 2.39 5.34 -38.18
CA ARG A 198 1.75 5.47 -39.51
C ARG A 198 2.56 4.80 -40.60
N GLN A 199 3.91 4.91 -40.53
CA GLN A 199 4.81 4.28 -41.49
C GLN A 199 4.87 2.76 -41.38
N TYR A 200 4.64 2.22 -40.17
CA TYR A 200 4.58 0.79 -39.94
C TYR A 200 3.56 0.48 -38.84
N ALA A 201 2.37 0.06 -39.22
CA ALA A 201 1.24 -0.12 -38.30
C ALA A 201 1.49 -1.15 -37.18
N ARG A 202 2.33 -2.17 -37.40
CA ARG A 202 2.74 -3.17 -36.40
C ARG A 202 3.93 -2.72 -35.55
N SER A 203 4.26 -1.43 -35.56
CA SER A 203 5.42 -0.89 -34.85
C SER A 203 5.36 -1.15 -33.34
N THR A 204 6.37 -1.81 -32.78
CA THR A 204 6.66 -1.86 -31.34
C THR A 204 7.70 -0.80 -30.94
N LEU A 205 8.67 -0.50 -31.83
CA LEU A 205 9.76 0.43 -31.56
C LEU A 205 9.28 1.89 -31.48
N ALA A 206 8.46 2.33 -32.43
CA ALA A 206 7.89 3.68 -32.39
C ALA A 206 6.89 3.82 -31.23
N ARG A 207 6.06 2.79 -30.96
CA ARG A 207 5.16 2.78 -29.78
C ARG A 207 5.91 2.80 -28.45
N ARG A 208 7.07 2.15 -28.35
CA ARG A 208 7.91 2.27 -27.16
C ARG A 208 8.30 3.72 -26.89
N CYS A 209 8.71 4.45 -27.96
CA CYS A 209 9.03 5.86 -27.82
C CYS A 209 7.78 6.69 -27.49
N LEU A 210 6.62 6.34 -28.02
CA LEU A 210 5.33 6.97 -27.71
C LEU A 210 4.97 6.78 -26.23
N LEU A 211 5.16 5.58 -25.67
CA LEU A 211 4.99 5.34 -24.23
C LEU A 211 5.88 6.26 -23.39
N ALA A 212 7.16 6.36 -23.73
CA ALA A 212 8.09 7.23 -23.03
C ALA A 212 7.69 8.71 -23.15
N ALA A 213 7.22 9.14 -24.31
CA ALA A 213 6.73 10.51 -24.52
C ALA A 213 5.49 10.81 -23.67
N HIS A 214 4.56 9.87 -23.58
CA HIS A 214 3.37 10.01 -22.73
C HIS A 214 3.71 10.12 -21.24
N LEU A 215 4.73 9.40 -20.76
CA LEU A 215 5.21 9.52 -19.37
C LEU A 215 5.83 10.89 -19.11
N VAL A 216 6.62 11.43 -20.06
CA VAL A 216 7.23 12.77 -19.94
C VAL A 216 6.17 13.89 -19.94
N VAL A 217 5.12 13.74 -20.77
CA VAL A 217 4.02 14.72 -20.86
C VAL A 217 3.02 14.59 -19.70
N GLY A 218 3.04 13.48 -18.95
CA GLY A 218 2.06 13.22 -17.90
C GLY A 218 0.67 12.89 -18.43
N THR A 219 0.59 12.15 -19.54
CA THR A 219 -0.68 11.77 -20.16
C THR A 219 -1.46 10.79 -19.27
N ALA A 220 -2.80 10.77 -19.42
CA ALA A 220 -3.68 9.87 -18.67
C ALA A 220 -3.27 8.39 -18.83
N ALA A 221 -3.35 7.63 -17.73
CA ALA A 221 -2.94 6.24 -17.67
C ALA A 221 -3.66 5.34 -18.69
N ASP A 222 -4.93 5.62 -18.99
CA ASP A 222 -5.68 4.87 -20.02
C ASP A 222 -5.07 5.01 -21.42
N THR A 223 -4.52 6.17 -21.75
CA THR A 223 -3.81 6.37 -23.03
C THR A 223 -2.53 5.52 -23.08
N VAL A 224 -1.79 5.47 -21.96
CA VAL A 224 -0.61 4.60 -21.82
C VAL A 224 -0.98 3.13 -21.99
N LEU A 225 -2.10 2.69 -21.35
CA LEU A 225 -2.63 1.34 -21.50
C LEU A 225 -3.04 1.02 -22.93
N GLY A 226 -3.64 1.97 -23.65
CA GLY A 226 -3.97 1.81 -25.07
C GLY A 226 -2.75 1.50 -25.91
N VAL A 227 -1.69 2.31 -25.77
CA VAL A 227 -0.42 2.11 -26.51
C VAL A 227 0.27 0.80 -26.12
N ALA A 228 0.33 0.49 -24.81
CA ALA A 228 0.89 -0.77 -24.33
C ALA A 228 0.11 -1.98 -24.84
N GLY A 229 -1.23 -1.91 -24.86
CA GLY A 229 -2.10 -2.94 -25.41
C GLY A 229 -1.86 -3.18 -26.90
N ASP A 230 -1.66 -2.12 -27.67
CA ASP A 230 -1.29 -2.22 -29.10
C ASP A 230 0.04 -2.95 -29.31
N MET A 231 1.03 -2.67 -28.47
CA MET A 231 2.32 -3.37 -28.49
C MET A 231 2.17 -4.84 -28.10
N LEU A 232 1.38 -5.14 -27.07
CA LEU A 232 1.16 -6.51 -26.60
C LEU A 232 0.37 -7.38 -27.60
N ARG A 233 -0.40 -6.78 -28.50
CA ARG A 233 -1.01 -7.52 -29.62
C ARG A 233 0.03 -7.95 -30.68
N VAL A 234 1.14 -7.25 -30.79
CA VAL A 234 2.24 -7.59 -31.72
C VAL A 234 3.26 -8.50 -31.04
N ASP A 235 3.58 -8.22 -29.78
CA ASP A 235 4.54 -8.97 -28.97
C ASP A 235 4.04 -9.08 -27.54
N THR A 236 3.46 -10.23 -27.19
CA THR A 236 2.91 -10.51 -25.86
C THR A 236 3.95 -10.49 -24.75
N SER A 237 5.23 -10.56 -25.10
CA SER A 237 6.39 -10.51 -24.21
C SER A 237 7.15 -9.18 -24.26
N SER A 238 6.58 -8.15 -24.88
CA SER A 238 7.23 -6.85 -25.01
C SER A 238 7.55 -6.25 -23.66
N PHE A 239 8.84 -6.14 -23.32
CA PHE A 239 9.34 -5.63 -22.03
C PHE A 239 8.72 -4.26 -21.69
N TYR A 240 8.84 -3.29 -22.60
CA TYR A 240 8.37 -1.93 -22.38
C TYR A 240 6.85 -1.80 -22.33
N ALA A 241 6.14 -2.66 -23.03
CA ALA A 241 4.69 -2.68 -22.99
C ALA A 241 4.19 -3.22 -21.65
N LEU A 242 4.79 -4.30 -21.14
CA LEU A 242 4.48 -4.87 -19.83
C LEU A 242 4.81 -3.91 -18.70
N GLU A 243 6.00 -3.27 -18.76
CA GLU A 243 6.42 -2.27 -17.77
C GLU A 243 5.48 -1.04 -17.77
N GLY A 244 5.18 -0.49 -18.97
CA GLY A 244 4.28 0.65 -19.09
C GLY A 244 2.84 0.33 -18.65
N ALA A 245 2.34 -0.86 -18.97
CA ALA A 245 1.03 -1.30 -18.52
C ALA A 245 0.97 -1.49 -17.00
N ALA A 246 2.02 -2.09 -16.39
CA ALA A 246 2.11 -2.24 -14.95
C ALA A 246 2.04 -0.89 -14.23
N GLN A 247 2.90 0.05 -14.63
CA GLN A 247 2.93 1.41 -14.07
C GLN A 247 1.60 2.16 -14.25
N ALA A 248 0.96 2.01 -15.42
CA ALA A 248 -0.34 2.63 -15.66
C ALA A 248 -1.45 2.05 -14.77
N TYR A 249 -1.47 0.73 -14.54
CA TYR A 249 -2.37 0.10 -13.59
C TYR A 249 -2.10 0.52 -12.14
N ASP A 250 -0.83 0.76 -11.76
CA ASP A 250 -0.48 1.30 -10.44
C ASP A 250 -1.07 2.70 -10.24
N VAL A 251 -0.96 3.57 -11.25
CA VAL A 251 -1.58 4.91 -11.24
C VAL A 251 -3.10 4.83 -11.09
N LEU A 252 -3.75 3.88 -11.79
CA LEU A 252 -5.18 3.61 -11.69
C LEU A 252 -5.60 2.85 -10.42
N LYS A 253 -4.65 2.53 -9.54
CA LYS A 253 -4.85 1.76 -8.30
C LYS A 253 -5.43 0.35 -8.55
N ASN A 254 -5.28 -0.18 -9.75
CA ASN A 254 -5.66 -1.54 -10.10
C ASN A 254 -4.50 -2.50 -9.79
N LYS A 255 -4.30 -2.75 -8.51
CA LYS A 255 -3.16 -3.51 -7.97
C LYS A 255 -3.07 -4.94 -8.50
N GLU A 256 -4.20 -5.56 -8.80
CA GLU A 256 -4.24 -6.93 -9.31
C GLU A 256 -3.68 -7.00 -10.72
N ARG A 257 -4.17 -6.15 -11.63
CA ARG A 257 -3.66 -6.09 -13.00
C ARG A 257 -2.22 -5.60 -13.09
N ALA A 258 -1.83 -4.66 -12.22
CA ALA A 258 -0.44 -4.24 -12.09
C ALA A 258 0.46 -5.43 -11.74
N ALA A 259 0.10 -6.20 -10.72
CA ALA A 259 0.83 -7.38 -10.30
C ALA A 259 0.98 -8.42 -11.42
N ASP A 260 -0.08 -8.66 -12.20
CA ASP A 260 -0.03 -9.59 -13.34
C ASP A 260 0.94 -9.10 -14.43
N MET A 261 0.95 -7.80 -14.73
CA MET A 261 1.90 -7.24 -15.69
C MET A 261 3.34 -7.31 -15.17
N TRP A 262 3.58 -7.02 -13.89
CA TRP A 262 4.90 -7.16 -13.25
C TRP A 262 5.42 -8.60 -13.30
N LEU A 263 4.58 -9.59 -13.00
CA LEU A 263 4.96 -11.00 -13.08
C LEU A 263 5.25 -11.46 -14.51
N ARG A 264 4.44 -11.03 -15.49
CA ARG A 264 4.70 -11.28 -16.91
C ARG A 264 5.99 -10.63 -17.37
N LEU A 265 6.30 -9.43 -16.88
CA LEU A 265 7.56 -8.74 -17.17
C LEU A 265 8.75 -9.56 -16.66
N GLN A 266 8.72 -10.08 -15.45
CA GLN A 266 9.75 -10.95 -14.92
C GLN A 266 9.90 -12.26 -15.72
N ALA A 267 8.80 -12.76 -16.28
CA ALA A 267 8.83 -13.97 -17.13
C ALA A 267 9.55 -13.76 -18.47
N THR A 268 9.78 -12.50 -18.90
CA THR A 268 10.55 -12.21 -20.12
C THR A 268 12.04 -12.46 -19.95
N ASP A 269 12.55 -12.31 -18.71
CA ASP A 269 13.92 -12.65 -18.35
C ASP A 269 13.96 -13.14 -16.89
N THR A 270 13.85 -14.44 -16.73
CA THR A 270 13.77 -15.08 -15.41
C THR A 270 15.08 -15.06 -14.62
N ASN A 271 16.20 -14.79 -15.29
CA ASN A 271 17.55 -14.79 -14.71
C ASN A 271 18.05 -13.37 -14.38
N ASP A 272 17.35 -12.33 -14.83
CA ASP A 272 17.70 -10.95 -14.48
C ASP A 272 17.30 -10.67 -13.02
N ILE A 273 18.30 -10.74 -12.13
CA ILE A 273 18.14 -10.50 -10.69
C ILE A 273 17.65 -9.06 -10.44
N SER A 274 18.22 -8.07 -11.14
CA SER A 274 17.84 -6.68 -10.95
C SER A 274 16.39 -6.40 -11.36
N LEU A 275 15.93 -7.04 -12.44
CA LEU A 275 14.52 -7.01 -12.81
C LEU A 275 13.66 -7.67 -11.75
N GLY A 276 14.09 -8.82 -11.25
CA GLY A 276 13.40 -9.54 -10.17
C GLY A 276 13.23 -8.72 -8.89
N GLU A 277 14.29 -8.05 -8.45
CA GLU A 277 14.24 -7.15 -7.29
C GLU A 277 13.24 -6.00 -7.48
N ARG A 278 13.22 -5.40 -8.68
CA ARG A 278 12.27 -4.34 -9.00
C ARG A 278 10.82 -4.85 -8.96
N VAL A 279 10.58 -6.02 -9.55
CA VAL A 279 9.24 -6.63 -9.59
C VAL A 279 8.77 -7.01 -8.18
N VAL A 280 9.62 -7.64 -7.37
CA VAL A 280 9.29 -7.96 -5.97
C VAL A 280 8.99 -6.69 -5.17
N SER A 281 9.80 -5.64 -5.35
CA SER A 281 9.58 -4.35 -4.67
C SER A 281 8.26 -3.69 -5.08
N ALA A 282 7.91 -3.73 -6.37
CA ALA A 282 6.63 -3.21 -6.87
C ALA A 282 5.45 -4.01 -6.26
N LEU A 283 5.51 -5.34 -6.28
CA LEU A 283 4.49 -6.19 -5.68
C LEU A 283 4.30 -5.94 -4.18
N LEU A 284 5.39 -5.71 -3.44
CA LEU A 284 5.33 -5.34 -2.02
C LEU A 284 4.67 -3.98 -1.80
N PHE A 285 5.06 -3.00 -2.61
CA PHE A 285 4.49 -1.64 -2.52
C PHE A 285 2.97 -1.64 -2.74
N ASP A 286 2.49 -2.47 -3.67
CA ASP A 286 1.07 -2.62 -3.99
C ASP A 286 0.29 -3.51 -3.02
N GLY A 287 0.97 -4.10 -2.03
CA GLY A 287 0.37 -5.02 -1.06
C GLY A 287 0.13 -6.43 -1.61
N ASN A 288 0.74 -6.79 -2.74
CA ASN A 288 0.69 -8.11 -3.37
C ASN A 288 1.82 -9.04 -2.87
N SER A 289 2.14 -8.98 -1.58
CA SER A 289 3.24 -9.74 -0.97
C SER A 289 3.11 -11.26 -1.15
N VAL A 290 1.89 -11.79 -1.18
CA VAL A 290 1.63 -13.22 -1.44
C VAL A 290 2.09 -13.62 -2.85
N LYS A 291 1.84 -12.79 -3.87
CA LYS A 291 2.32 -13.04 -5.25
C LYS A 291 3.86 -12.87 -5.36
N ALA A 292 4.46 -12.05 -4.51
CA ALA A 292 5.90 -11.81 -4.48
C ALA A 292 6.69 -12.98 -3.87
N GLU A 293 6.10 -13.74 -2.93
CA GLU A 293 6.80 -14.77 -2.16
C GLU A 293 7.45 -15.87 -3.03
N PRO A 294 6.76 -16.55 -3.97
CA PRO A 294 7.37 -17.58 -4.80
C PRO A 294 8.48 -17.01 -5.71
N LEU A 295 8.32 -15.78 -6.18
CA LEU A 295 9.30 -15.13 -7.02
C LEU A 295 10.60 -14.85 -6.25
N VAL A 296 10.51 -14.18 -5.10
CA VAL A 296 11.69 -13.84 -4.31
C VAL A 296 12.37 -15.09 -3.73
N ALA A 297 11.59 -16.13 -3.41
CA ALA A 297 12.14 -17.41 -2.97
C ALA A 297 13.01 -18.05 -4.08
N ARG A 298 12.51 -18.11 -5.32
CA ARG A 298 13.25 -18.61 -6.48
C ARG A 298 14.53 -17.82 -6.73
N LEU A 299 14.45 -16.49 -6.76
CA LEU A 299 15.59 -15.61 -7.03
C LEU A 299 16.67 -15.72 -5.94
N SER A 300 16.28 -15.69 -4.66
CA SER A 300 17.21 -15.79 -3.55
C SER A 300 17.84 -17.18 -3.39
N ASN A 301 17.16 -18.24 -3.84
CA ASN A 301 17.75 -19.57 -3.90
C ASN A 301 18.76 -19.71 -5.04
N ALA A 302 18.56 -18.99 -6.16
CA ALA A 302 19.51 -18.94 -7.27
C ALA A 302 20.75 -18.08 -6.98
N ALA A 303 20.63 -17.09 -6.09
CA ALA A 303 21.71 -16.17 -5.71
C ALA A 303 21.72 -15.97 -4.17
N PRO A 304 22.12 -17.00 -3.38
CA PRO A 304 22.02 -16.98 -1.92
C PRO A 304 22.93 -15.95 -1.25
N GLU A 305 24.02 -15.54 -1.89
CA GLU A 305 24.93 -14.48 -1.43
C GLU A 305 24.43 -13.06 -1.74
N HIS A 306 23.33 -12.92 -2.49
CA HIS A 306 22.79 -11.60 -2.84
C HIS A 306 21.94 -11.03 -1.70
N MET A 307 22.59 -10.29 -0.79
CA MET A 307 21.93 -9.77 0.44
C MET A 307 20.69 -8.90 0.16
N GLY A 308 20.63 -8.21 -0.98
CA GLY A 308 19.43 -7.46 -1.40
C GLY A 308 18.20 -8.36 -1.53
N LEU A 309 18.35 -9.49 -2.25
CA LEU A 309 17.28 -10.48 -2.40
C LEU A 309 16.90 -11.12 -1.07
N MET A 310 17.89 -11.41 -0.22
CA MET A 310 17.63 -11.99 1.10
C MET A 310 16.82 -11.04 2.00
N ARG A 311 17.12 -9.72 1.96
CA ARG A 311 16.33 -8.71 2.68
C ARG A 311 14.91 -8.60 2.12
N LEU A 312 14.75 -8.58 0.79
CA LEU A 312 13.43 -8.58 0.16
C LEU A 312 12.63 -9.83 0.52
N ARG A 313 13.25 -11.00 0.48
CA ARG A 313 12.61 -12.26 0.90
C ARG A 313 12.13 -12.20 2.33
N TRP A 314 13.00 -11.75 3.22
CA TRP A 314 12.62 -11.56 4.62
C TRP A 314 11.44 -10.60 4.80
N GLN A 315 11.46 -9.48 4.10
CA GLN A 315 10.37 -8.49 4.15
C GLN A 315 9.05 -9.07 3.66
N VAL A 316 9.06 -9.83 2.55
CA VAL A 316 7.88 -10.53 2.02
C VAL A 316 7.34 -11.52 3.04
N LEU A 317 8.20 -12.38 3.59
CA LEU A 317 7.82 -13.39 4.57
C LEU A 317 7.26 -12.78 5.86
N PHE A 318 7.85 -11.69 6.34
CA PHE A 318 7.36 -10.96 7.49
C PHE A 318 5.98 -10.35 7.22
N THR A 319 5.78 -9.74 6.06
CA THR A 319 4.49 -9.16 5.64
C THR A 319 3.40 -10.22 5.53
N ASN A 320 3.74 -11.40 4.99
CA ASN A 320 2.84 -12.53 4.85
C ASN A 320 2.61 -13.30 6.17
N LYS A 321 3.27 -12.90 7.25
CA LYS A 321 3.25 -13.60 8.54
C LYS A 321 3.74 -15.05 8.44
N SER A 322 4.59 -15.35 7.47
CA SER A 322 5.25 -16.65 7.28
C SER A 322 6.38 -16.80 8.33
N TRP A 323 6.02 -16.80 9.62
CA TRP A 323 6.93 -16.58 10.76
C TRP A 323 8.09 -17.55 10.79
N ARG A 324 7.83 -18.85 10.55
CA ARG A 324 8.86 -19.89 10.60
C ARG A 324 9.97 -19.65 9.59
N GLU A 325 9.60 -19.30 8.36
CA GLU A 325 10.57 -19.03 7.31
C GLU A 325 11.19 -17.63 7.48
N ALA A 326 10.42 -16.64 7.95
CA ALA A 326 10.92 -15.32 8.27
C ALA A 326 12.02 -15.38 9.34
N THR A 327 11.85 -16.17 10.41
CA THR A 327 12.89 -16.34 11.44
C THR A 327 14.14 -17.02 10.87
N ARG A 328 13.99 -18.00 9.98
CA ARG A 328 15.13 -18.66 9.33
C ARG A 328 15.95 -17.68 8.48
N ILE A 329 15.27 -16.92 7.60
CA ILE A 329 15.95 -15.93 6.73
C ILE A 329 16.49 -14.75 7.55
N GLY A 330 15.71 -14.27 8.54
CA GLY A 330 16.14 -13.20 9.44
C GLY A 330 17.37 -13.58 10.27
N GLY A 331 17.47 -14.84 10.69
CA GLY A 331 18.66 -15.37 11.37
C GLY A 331 19.91 -15.37 10.47
N ILE A 332 19.76 -15.71 9.18
CA ILE A 332 20.85 -15.63 8.19
C ILE A 332 21.30 -14.18 8.02
N LEU A 333 20.35 -13.25 7.85
CA LEU A 333 20.65 -11.82 7.73
C LEU A 333 21.36 -11.28 8.98
N LEU A 334 20.91 -11.66 10.17
CA LEU A 334 21.55 -11.26 11.42
C LEU A 334 23.00 -11.73 11.53
N ALA A 335 23.31 -12.91 10.95
CA ALA A 335 24.65 -13.49 10.99
C ALA A 335 25.58 -12.95 9.90
N MET A 336 25.06 -12.65 8.71
CA MET A 336 25.87 -12.36 7.52
C MET A 336 25.81 -10.91 7.06
N ASP A 337 24.76 -10.15 7.43
CA ASP A 337 24.53 -8.82 6.93
C ASP A 337 24.74 -7.75 8.01
N SER A 338 25.91 -7.11 7.99
CA SER A 338 26.25 -6.04 8.95
C SER A 338 25.30 -4.83 8.89
N ALA A 339 24.62 -4.60 7.76
CA ALA A 339 23.64 -3.51 7.64
C ALA A 339 22.36 -3.83 8.40
N SER A 340 21.90 -5.08 8.39
CA SER A 340 20.75 -5.53 9.19
C SER A 340 21.00 -5.40 10.70
N MET A 341 22.22 -5.61 11.17
CA MET A 341 22.60 -5.40 12.58
C MET A 341 22.54 -3.93 13.02
N LYS A 342 22.61 -2.99 12.07
CA LYS A 342 22.56 -1.54 12.31
C LYS A 342 21.15 -0.96 12.10
N ASP A 343 20.16 -1.81 11.85
CA ASP A 343 18.76 -1.41 11.67
C ASP A 343 17.92 -1.82 12.88
N SER A 344 17.54 -0.84 13.70
CA SER A 344 16.71 -1.08 14.89
C SER A 344 15.33 -1.65 14.52
N THR A 345 14.79 -1.27 13.36
CA THR A 345 13.51 -1.77 12.87
C THR A 345 13.61 -3.25 12.48
N PHE A 346 14.71 -3.65 11.86
CA PHE A 346 14.97 -5.06 11.57
C PHE A 346 15.05 -5.89 12.86
N MET A 347 15.82 -5.44 13.87
CA MET A 347 15.96 -6.13 15.15
C MET A 347 14.61 -6.32 15.85
N LEU A 348 13.80 -5.24 15.90
CA LEU A 348 12.46 -5.27 16.49
C LEU A 348 11.54 -6.27 15.76
N ARG A 349 11.50 -6.21 14.43
CA ARG A 349 10.68 -7.11 13.62
C ARG A 349 11.15 -8.57 13.72
N LEU A 350 12.46 -8.82 13.80
CA LEU A 350 13.00 -10.17 13.94
C LEU A 350 12.64 -10.76 15.32
N ALA A 351 12.74 -9.98 16.39
CA ALA A 351 12.27 -10.39 17.71
C ALA A 351 10.76 -10.70 17.69
N THR A 352 9.97 -9.86 17.00
CA THR A 352 8.53 -10.10 16.80
C THR A 352 8.26 -11.39 16.03
N ALA A 353 9.03 -11.69 14.98
CA ALA A 353 8.89 -12.91 14.20
C ALA A 353 9.19 -14.16 15.05
N TYR A 354 10.26 -14.14 15.85
CA TYR A 354 10.58 -15.23 16.79
C TYR A 354 9.47 -15.41 17.84
N LYS A 355 8.98 -14.33 18.44
CA LYS A 355 7.84 -14.38 19.36
C LYS A 355 6.62 -15.02 18.72
N SER A 356 6.28 -14.59 17.49
CA SER A 356 5.11 -15.08 16.75
C SER A 356 5.26 -16.50 16.24
N SER A 357 6.49 -16.99 16.04
CA SER A 357 6.78 -18.39 15.69
C SER A 357 6.80 -19.34 16.91
N GLY A 358 6.67 -18.80 18.14
CA GLY A 358 6.73 -19.55 19.38
C GLY A 358 8.14 -19.75 19.95
N ASP A 359 9.18 -19.22 19.31
CA ASP A 359 10.56 -19.29 19.77
C ASP A 359 10.90 -18.12 20.72
N ALA A 360 10.40 -18.24 21.96
CA ALA A 360 10.55 -17.19 22.96
C ALA A 360 12.03 -16.96 23.34
N VAL A 361 12.87 -18.01 23.34
CA VAL A 361 14.29 -17.91 23.71
C VAL A 361 15.03 -17.01 22.71
N ARG A 362 14.89 -17.30 21.40
CA ARG A 362 15.52 -16.48 20.37
C ARG A 362 14.93 -15.08 20.27
N ALA A 363 13.64 -14.93 20.57
CA ALA A 363 13.02 -13.59 20.63
C ALA A 363 13.71 -12.71 21.70
N VAL A 364 13.95 -13.26 22.90
CA VAL A 364 14.69 -12.57 23.98
C VAL A 364 16.13 -12.26 23.57
N GLU A 365 16.85 -13.24 23.00
CA GLU A 365 18.22 -13.03 22.54
C GLU A 365 18.35 -11.91 21.51
N VAL A 366 17.46 -11.86 20.52
CA VAL A 366 17.46 -10.82 19.47
C VAL A 366 17.11 -9.47 20.07
N ALA A 367 16.10 -9.40 20.95
CA ALA A 367 15.73 -8.16 21.63
C ALA A 367 16.87 -7.66 22.53
N ALA A 368 17.58 -8.54 23.24
CA ALA A 368 18.74 -8.17 24.06
C ALA A 368 19.91 -7.62 23.22
N ARG A 369 20.23 -8.27 22.09
CA ARG A 369 21.21 -7.78 21.12
C ARG A 369 20.80 -6.41 20.55
N GLY A 370 19.52 -6.28 20.20
CA GLY A 370 18.96 -5.01 19.75
C GLY A 370 19.12 -3.92 20.80
N LEU A 371 18.85 -4.21 22.07
CA LEU A 371 19.03 -3.26 23.18
C LEU A 371 20.49 -2.85 23.37
N GLN A 372 21.43 -3.79 23.21
CA GLN A 372 22.87 -3.46 23.26
C GLN A 372 23.28 -2.52 22.11
N ALA A 373 22.77 -2.77 20.89
CA ALA A 373 23.07 -1.96 19.72
C ALA A 373 22.36 -0.59 19.74
N PHE A 374 21.15 -0.54 20.29
CA PHE A 374 20.26 0.63 20.29
C PHE A 374 19.72 0.94 21.70
N PRO A 375 20.57 1.27 22.68
CA PRO A 375 20.18 1.41 24.09
C PRO A 375 19.20 2.58 24.33
N LYS A 376 19.03 3.48 23.36
CA LYS A 376 18.13 4.63 23.42
C LYS A 376 16.85 4.45 22.57
N ASP A 377 16.60 3.27 21.97
CA ASP A 377 15.37 3.00 21.23
C ASP A 377 14.30 2.41 22.18
N PRO A 378 13.25 3.17 22.52
CA PRO A 378 12.24 2.74 23.48
C PRO A 378 11.43 1.54 22.99
N ARG A 379 11.30 1.35 21.67
CA ARG A 379 10.53 0.24 21.08
C ARG A 379 11.22 -1.10 21.33
N ILE A 380 12.55 -1.14 21.16
CA ILE A 380 13.37 -2.34 21.44
C ILE A 380 13.35 -2.64 22.94
N PHE A 381 13.47 -1.59 23.75
CA PHE A 381 13.42 -1.76 25.21
C PHE A 381 12.08 -2.32 25.65
N SER A 382 10.98 -1.77 25.15
CA SER A 382 9.63 -2.26 25.41
C SER A 382 9.44 -3.72 24.99
N MET A 383 9.90 -4.09 23.78
CA MET A 383 9.88 -5.48 23.31
C MET A 383 10.65 -6.42 24.25
N TYR A 384 11.85 -6.02 24.69
CA TYR A 384 12.65 -6.82 25.60
C TYR A 384 11.92 -7.05 26.93
N VAL A 385 11.36 -5.98 27.53
CA VAL A 385 10.58 -6.08 28.78
C VAL A 385 9.35 -6.99 28.62
N GLN A 386 8.64 -6.92 27.51
CA GLN A 386 7.49 -7.80 27.24
C GLN A 386 7.89 -9.28 27.09
N LEU A 387 9.10 -9.57 26.64
CA LEU A 387 9.59 -10.93 26.40
C LEU A 387 10.13 -11.60 27.68
N VAL A 388 10.73 -10.81 28.58
CA VAL A 388 11.35 -11.33 29.81
C VAL A 388 10.28 -11.48 30.90
N ARG A 389 9.65 -12.68 30.95
CA ARG A 389 8.66 -13.03 31.98
C ARG A 389 9.34 -13.15 33.34
N GLY A 390 8.85 -12.43 34.35
CA GLY A 390 9.34 -12.48 35.73
C GLY A 390 10.32 -11.38 36.12
N GLU A 391 11.07 -10.82 35.20
CA GLU A 391 11.90 -9.62 35.40
C GLU A 391 11.21 -8.34 34.89
N ALA A 392 9.95 -8.43 34.51
CA ALA A 392 9.19 -7.36 33.89
C ALA A 392 9.14 -6.07 34.74
N VAL A 393 9.09 -6.21 36.06
CA VAL A 393 9.04 -5.07 37.00
C VAL A 393 10.33 -4.29 37.00
N GLU A 394 11.46 -4.95 37.05
CA GLU A 394 12.76 -4.30 37.03
C GLU A 394 13.04 -3.67 35.65
N GLY A 395 12.69 -4.40 34.58
CA GLY A 395 12.76 -3.90 33.21
C GLY A 395 11.87 -2.70 32.98
N LEU A 396 10.64 -2.72 33.50
CA LEU A 396 9.70 -1.60 33.45
C LEU A 396 10.21 -0.40 34.24
N THR A 397 10.77 -0.61 35.42
CA THR A 397 11.36 0.45 36.25
C THR A 397 12.53 1.12 35.52
N ARG A 398 13.43 0.34 34.93
CA ARG A 398 14.52 0.87 34.09
C ARG A 398 14.01 1.59 32.85
N GLY A 399 12.95 1.07 32.22
CA GLY A 399 12.31 1.70 31.05
C GLY A 399 11.75 3.08 31.39
N LEU A 400 11.01 3.18 32.48
CA LEU A 400 10.45 4.45 32.96
C LEU A 400 11.53 5.43 33.39
N ALA A 401 12.63 4.96 34.02
CA ALA A 401 13.76 5.81 34.35
C ALA A 401 14.47 6.36 33.11
N SER A 402 14.61 5.54 32.06
CA SER A 402 15.26 5.95 30.82
C SER A 402 14.36 6.73 29.87
N PHE A 403 13.06 6.48 29.91
CA PHE A 403 12.05 7.05 29.00
C PHE A 403 10.79 7.51 29.75
N PRO A 404 10.89 8.50 30.64
CA PRO A 404 9.76 8.91 31.52
C PRO A 404 8.55 9.46 30.75
N GLN A 405 8.78 9.96 29.52
CA GLN A 405 7.75 10.52 28.65
C GLN A 405 7.29 9.51 27.55
N ASN A 406 7.50 8.21 27.76
CA ASN A 406 7.07 7.21 26.80
C ASN A 406 5.70 6.65 27.19
N ALA A 407 4.67 6.87 26.36
CA ALA A 407 3.30 6.45 26.60
C ALA A 407 3.17 4.93 26.76
N GLU A 408 3.92 4.13 25.96
CA GLU A 408 3.87 2.67 26.02
C GLU A 408 4.36 2.13 27.37
N PHE A 409 5.44 2.68 27.93
CA PHE A 409 5.89 2.30 29.28
C PHE A 409 4.90 2.71 30.36
N LYS A 410 4.21 3.84 30.20
CA LYS A 410 3.13 4.26 31.11
C LYS A 410 1.93 3.29 31.04
N ILE A 411 1.54 2.82 29.83
CA ILE A 411 0.51 1.79 29.68
C ILE A 411 0.91 0.50 30.41
N MET A 412 2.15 0.04 30.22
CA MET A 412 2.68 -1.16 30.90
C MET A 412 2.68 -0.97 32.42
N GLN A 413 3.04 0.21 32.92
CA GLN A 413 2.99 0.55 34.34
C GLN A 413 1.56 0.51 34.88
N SER A 414 0.61 1.08 34.14
CA SER A 414 -0.81 1.05 34.50
C SER A 414 -1.33 -0.40 34.62
N GLN A 415 -0.97 -1.26 33.66
CA GLN A 415 -1.36 -2.68 33.68
C GLN A 415 -0.74 -3.44 34.86
N ASP A 416 0.54 -3.20 35.17
CA ASP A 416 1.23 -3.78 36.31
C ASP A 416 0.57 -3.34 37.64
N LEU A 417 0.29 -2.06 37.79
CA LEU A 417 -0.41 -1.51 38.96
C LEU A 417 -1.79 -2.14 39.13
N LYS A 418 -2.55 -2.29 38.04
CA LYS A 418 -3.87 -2.96 38.09
C LYS A 418 -3.73 -4.41 38.56
N THR A 419 -2.75 -5.15 38.07
CA THR A 419 -2.49 -6.55 38.44
C THR A 419 -2.13 -6.69 39.91
N ARG A 420 -1.49 -5.68 40.52
CA ARG A 420 -1.15 -5.63 41.96
C ARG A 420 -2.27 -5.09 42.83
N GLY A 421 -3.46 -4.84 42.29
CA GLY A 421 -4.59 -4.31 43.02
C GLY A 421 -4.54 -2.81 43.31
N LYS A 422 -3.57 -2.07 42.73
CA LYS A 422 -3.41 -0.62 42.87
C LYS A 422 -4.21 0.12 41.79
N ALA A 423 -5.52 -0.04 41.83
CA ALA A 423 -6.40 0.39 40.76
C ALA A 423 -6.45 1.92 40.57
N GLU A 424 -6.39 2.70 41.68
CA GLU A 424 -6.35 4.17 41.58
C GLU A 424 -5.08 4.68 40.93
N GLU A 425 -3.90 4.19 41.38
CA GLU A 425 -2.60 4.53 40.78
C GLU A 425 -2.57 4.14 39.29
N SER A 426 -3.18 2.99 38.91
CA SER A 426 -3.31 2.52 37.54
C SER A 426 -4.09 3.52 36.65
N VAL A 427 -5.21 4.06 37.16
CA VAL A 427 -6.02 5.07 36.48
C VAL A 427 -5.24 6.35 36.25
N ASP A 428 -4.47 6.81 37.25
CA ASP A 428 -3.66 8.02 37.14
C ASP A 428 -2.55 7.87 36.07
N VAL A 429 -1.84 6.76 36.09
CA VAL A 429 -0.79 6.47 35.11
C VAL A 429 -1.35 6.30 33.69
N MET A 430 -2.55 5.70 33.55
CA MET A 430 -3.21 5.61 32.24
C MET A 430 -3.63 6.99 31.71
N ARG A 431 -4.03 7.90 32.58
CA ARG A 431 -4.32 9.29 32.24
C ARG A 431 -3.07 10.02 31.75
N GLU A 432 -1.93 9.79 32.42
CA GLU A 432 -0.63 10.31 31.97
C GLU A 432 -0.23 9.75 30.60
N ALA A 433 -0.43 8.45 30.37
CA ALA A 433 -0.16 7.83 29.07
C ALA A 433 -0.95 8.49 27.93
N LEU A 434 -2.25 8.72 28.14
CA LEU A 434 -3.12 9.38 27.17
C LEU A 434 -2.78 10.88 26.97
N ALA A 435 -2.22 11.55 27.98
CA ALA A 435 -1.73 12.90 27.85
C ALA A 435 -0.46 12.97 26.99
N LEU A 436 0.37 11.92 26.99
CA LEU A 436 1.56 11.80 26.16
C LEU A 436 1.23 11.38 24.73
N ASP A 437 0.28 10.46 24.57
CA ASP A 437 -0.20 9.98 23.28
C ASP A 437 -1.70 9.73 23.31
N SER A 438 -2.45 10.64 22.71
CA SER A 438 -3.92 10.55 22.61
C SER A 438 -4.41 9.56 21.54
N THR A 439 -3.51 8.96 20.77
CA THR A 439 -3.84 8.02 19.67
C THR A 439 -3.79 6.56 20.11
N ILE A 440 -3.59 6.29 21.39
CA ILE A 440 -3.61 4.93 21.96
C ILE A 440 -4.93 4.25 21.62
N GLU A 441 -4.87 3.11 20.97
CA GLU A 441 -6.03 2.35 20.50
C GLU A 441 -6.96 2.02 21.66
N HIS A 442 -8.21 2.49 21.59
CA HIS A 442 -9.23 2.37 22.65
C HIS A 442 -8.79 2.89 24.04
N GLY A 443 -7.80 3.80 24.08
CA GLY A 443 -7.19 4.23 25.32
C GLY A 443 -8.15 4.95 26.26
N HIS A 444 -8.99 5.85 25.73
CA HIS A 444 -10.01 6.54 26.54
C HIS A 444 -11.12 5.58 27.00
N ILE A 445 -11.52 4.60 26.17
CA ILE A 445 -12.51 3.59 26.56
C ILE A 445 -11.96 2.73 27.72
N GLN A 446 -10.69 2.34 27.64
CA GLN A 446 -10.03 1.57 28.73
C GLN A 446 -9.95 2.38 30.03
N LEU A 447 -9.57 3.66 29.93
CA LEU A 447 -9.54 4.57 31.08
C LEU A 447 -10.93 4.76 31.69
N ALA A 448 -11.95 4.99 30.86
CA ALA A 448 -13.33 5.14 31.35
C ALA A 448 -13.84 3.89 32.06
N ARG A 449 -13.48 2.71 31.57
CA ARG A 449 -13.82 1.43 32.23
C ARG A 449 -13.15 1.31 33.58
N ALA A 450 -11.86 1.61 33.69
CA ALA A 450 -11.13 1.56 34.94
C ALA A 450 -11.69 2.57 35.96
N GLN A 451 -12.02 3.78 35.55
CA GLN A 451 -12.70 4.79 36.39
C GLN A 451 -14.06 4.32 36.87
N ALA A 452 -14.86 3.70 35.99
CA ALA A 452 -16.17 3.17 36.36
C ALA A 452 -16.06 2.00 37.36
N GLU A 453 -15.06 1.13 37.24
CA GLU A 453 -14.75 0.05 38.18
C GLU A 453 -14.45 0.61 39.58
N LEU A 454 -13.81 1.77 39.69
CA LEU A 454 -13.54 2.50 40.93
C LEU A 454 -14.71 3.34 41.43
N GLY A 455 -15.85 3.32 40.73
CA GLY A 455 -17.00 4.16 41.11
C GLY A 455 -16.87 5.64 40.70
N GLN A 456 -15.80 6.03 40.01
CA GLN A 456 -15.56 7.39 39.53
C GLN A 456 -16.40 7.69 38.26
N ASN A 457 -17.74 7.62 38.41
CA ASN A 457 -18.66 7.63 37.28
C ASN A 457 -18.66 8.93 36.47
N ASP A 458 -18.52 10.09 37.13
CA ASP A 458 -18.45 11.39 36.44
C ASP A 458 -17.20 11.49 35.59
N SER A 459 -16.05 11.03 36.09
CA SER A 459 -14.81 10.96 35.34
C SER A 459 -14.92 9.98 34.17
N ALA A 460 -15.53 8.81 34.40
CA ALA A 460 -15.76 7.81 33.35
C ALA A 460 -16.63 8.35 32.21
N TYR A 461 -17.72 9.06 32.57
CA TYR A 461 -18.59 9.70 31.58
C TYR A 461 -17.85 10.77 30.75
N ALA A 462 -17.11 11.66 31.44
CA ALA A 462 -16.30 12.69 30.75
C ALA A 462 -15.23 12.07 29.85
N THR A 463 -14.64 10.96 30.27
CA THR A 463 -13.63 10.23 29.47
C THR A 463 -14.25 9.58 28.24
N LEU A 464 -15.47 9.02 28.31
CA LEU A 464 -16.21 8.49 27.18
C LEU A 464 -16.54 9.58 26.15
N LYS A 465 -16.91 10.78 26.60
CA LYS A 465 -17.12 11.91 25.68
C LYS A 465 -15.82 12.29 24.96
N ARG A 466 -14.67 12.21 25.64
CA ARG A 466 -13.36 12.41 24.98
C ARG A 466 -13.05 11.30 23.99
N ALA A 467 -13.35 10.03 24.31
CA ALA A 467 -13.21 8.90 23.39
C ALA A 467 -13.97 9.15 22.08
N LEU A 468 -15.22 9.63 22.19
CA LEU A 468 -16.04 9.97 21.02
C LEU A 468 -15.43 11.12 20.21
N SER A 469 -14.95 12.16 20.89
CA SER A 469 -14.28 13.30 20.23
C SER A 469 -12.93 12.92 19.59
N ALA A 470 -12.25 11.93 20.14
CA ALA A 470 -11.00 11.38 19.60
C ALA A 470 -11.22 10.40 18.43
N GLY A 471 -12.48 10.06 18.11
CA GLY A 471 -12.81 9.15 17.00
C GLY A 471 -12.57 7.67 17.33
N GLU A 472 -12.53 7.29 18.61
CA GLU A 472 -12.49 5.89 19.01
C GLU A 472 -13.78 5.16 18.59
N ASP A 473 -13.75 3.82 18.60
CA ASP A 473 -14.85 2.97 18.15
C ASP A 473 -16.19 3.31 18.82
N SER A 474 -17.08 3.93 18.06
CA SER A 474 -18.39 4.36 18.49
C SER A 474 -19.28 3.20 18.98
N ALA A 475 -19.12 1.99 18.41
CA ALA A 475 -19.88 0.82 18.83
C ALA A 475 -19.45 0.35 20.22
N LEU A 476 -18.15 0.35 20.52
CA LEU A 476 -17.63 0.03 21.84
C LEU A 476 -18.03 1.08 22.88
N ILE A 477 -18.02 2.37 22.51
CA ILE A 477 -18.47 3.47 23.38
C ILE A 477 -19.95 3.27 23.75
N ALA A 478 -20.81 3.05 22.74
CA ALA A 478 -22.24 2.84 22.95
C ALA A 478 -22.52 1.58 23.81
N GLN A 479 -21.83 0.49 23.54
CA GLN A 479 -21.94 -0.76 24.29
C GLN A 479 -21.55 -0.57 25.75
N PHE A 480 -20.44 0.09 26.03
CA PHE A 480 -19.99 0.35 27.39
C PHE A 480 -20.93 1.29 28.12
N ALA A 481 -21.36 2.39 27.47
CA ALA A 481 -22.30 3.34 28.06
C ALA A 481 -23.64 2.68 28.41
N LEU A 482 -24.19 1.84 27.54
CA LEU A 482 -25.41 1.06 27.77
C LEU A 482 -25.25 0.09 28.96
N ALA A 483 -24.17 -0.67 28.99
CA ALA A 483 -23.90 -1.62 30.06
C ALA A 483 -23.76 -0.92 31.41
N ARG A 484 -23.00 0.19 31.44
CA ARG A 484 -22.82 0.96 32.68
C ARG A 484 -24.12 1.64 33.13
N GLY A 485 -24.87 2.26 32.22
CA GLY A 485 -26.16 2.85 32.49
C GLY A 485 -27.17 1.84 33.07
N ASN A 486 -27.22 0.63 32.51
CA ASN A 486 -28.06 -0.45 33.03
C ASN A 486 -27.63 -0.90 34.46
N GLN A 487 -26.31 -1.03 34.68
CA GLN A 487 -25.78 -1.37 36.02
C GLN A 487 -26.14 -0.30 37.05
N LEU A 488 -25.96 0.97 36.73
CA LEU A 488 -26.31 2.11 37.58
C LEU A 488 -27.81 2.18 37.83
N TYR A 489 -28.65 1.94 36.83
CA TYR A 489 -30.09 1.87 36.96
C TYR A 489 -30.52 0.75 37.94
N ARG A 490 -29.92 -0.43 37.83
CA ARG A 490 -30.20 -1.54 38.78
C ARG A 490 -29.78 -1.20 40.19
N ALA A 491 -28.63 -0.54 40.38
CA ALA A 491 -28.19 -0.06 41.71
C ALA A 491 -29.14 1.01 42.26
N ALA A 492 -29.56 1.97 41.43
CA ALA A 492 -30.53 3.00 41.80
C ALA A 492 -31.88 2.42 42.25
N ASN A 493 -32.31 1.30 41.65
CA ASN A 493 -33.52 0.60 42.10
C ASN A 493 -33.42 0.04 43.52
N SER A 494 -32.23 -0.22 44.06
CA SER A 494 -32.00 -0.66 45.41
C SER A 494 -31.95 0.53 46.37
N THR A 495 -31.26 1.61 46.00
CA THR A 495 -31.12 2.81 46.85
C THR A 495 -32.36 3.71 46.81
N LYS A 496 -33.13 3.68 45.72
CA LYS A 496 -34.26 4.58 45.42
C LYS A 496 -33.86 6.06 45.41
N MET A 497 -32.58 6.35 45.30
CA MET A 497 -32.07 7.72 45.32
C MET A 497 -32.11 8.36 43.93
N ARG A 498 -32.69 9.54 43.83
CA ARG A 498 -32.82 10.32 42.58
C ARG A 498 -31.48 10.58 41.90
N PRO A 499 -30.40 10.97 42.62
CA PRO A 499 -29.09 11.19 41.95
C PRO A 499 -28.57 9.95 41.22
N ASP A 500 -28.82 8.75 41.75
CA ASP A 500 -28.36 7.49 41.13
C ASP A 500 -29.10 7.22 39.83
N TYR A 501 -30.41 7.48 39.76
CA TYR A 501 -31.15 7.39 38.50
C TYR A 501 -30.70 8.43 37.46
N MET A 502 -30.41 9.67 37.92
CA MET A 502 -29.89 10.71 37.04
C MET A 502 -28.53 10.33 36.44
N LEU A 503 -27.68 9.71 37.25
CA LEU A 503 -26.39 9.20 36.76
C LEU A 503 -26.57 8.09 35.71
N ALA A 504 -27.50 7.16 35.95
CA ALA A 504 -27.86 6.13 34.98
C ALA A 504 -28.36 6.74 33.66
N LEU A 505 -29.25 7.74 33.75
CA LEU A 505 -29.76 8.47 32.58
C LEU A 505 -28.66 9.08 31.73
N ARG A 506 -27.63 9.70 32.32
CA ARG A 506 -26.51 10.30 31.57
C ARG A 506 -25.80 9.25 30.66
N PHE A 507 -25.50 8.08 31.21
CA PHE A 507 -24.84 7.01 30.42
C PHE A 507 -25.78 6.43 29.35
N LEU A 508 -27.06 6.23 29.67
CA LEU A 508 -28.05 5.72 28.72
C LEU A 508 -28.29 6.69 27.56
N THR A 509 -28.36 8.00 27.86
CA THR A 509 -28.47 9.05 26.85
C THR A 509 -27.24 9.06 25.92
N LEU A 510 -26.05 8.92 26.49
CA LEU A 510 -24.82 8.80 25.66
C LEU A 510 -24.88 7.57 24.76
N ALA A 511 -25.32 6.42 25.30
CA ALA A 511 -25.45 5.20 24.49
C ALA A 511 -26.40 5.38 23.31
N ASP A 512 -27.58 5.98 23.55
CA ASP A 512 -28.58 6.23 22.50
C ASP A 512 -28.13 7.28 21.48
N SER A 513 -27.45 8.34 21.93
CA SER A 513 -26.93 9.39 21.05
C SER A 513 -25.82 8.90 20.09
N VAL A 514 -25.03 7.92 20.52
CA VAL A 514 -23.95 7.32 19.72
C VAL A 514 -24.50 6.25 18.78
N LYS A 515 -25.44 5.42 19.28
CA LYS A 515 -26.06 4.36 18.50
C LYS A 515 -27.52 4.21 18.92
N ASN A 516 -28.44 4.65 18.07
CA ASN A 516 -29.88 4.54 18.33
C ASN A 516 -30.22 3.11 18.82
N SER A 517 -30.56 2.99 20.12
CA SER A 517 -30.75 1.71 20.79
C SER A 517 -32.13 1.66 21.49
N PRO A 518 -33.05 0.83 20.99
CA PRO A 518 -34.35 0.63 21.67
C PRO A 518 -34.18 0.21 23.13
N GLN A 519 -33.15 -0.58 23.45
CA GLN A 519 -32.87 -0.98 24.84
C GLN A 519 -32.41 0.20 25.70
N ALA A 520 -31.55 1.09 25.17
CA ALA A 520 -31.17 2.31 25.90
C ALA A 520 -32.37 3.20 26.13
N LYS A 521 -33.22 3.40 25.14
CA LYS A 521 -34.46 4.19 25.24
C LYS A 521 -35.40 3.63 26.31
N LEU A 522 -35.66 2.33 26.30
CA LEU A 522 -36.49 1.71 27.31
C LEU A 522 -35.98 1.99 28.74
N LEU A 523 -34.67 1.76 28.95
CA LEU A 523 -34.05 2.02 30.25
C LEU A 523 -34.06 3.51 30.63
N MET A 524 -33.86 4.41 29.64
CA MET A 524 -33.99 5.86 29.83
C MET A 524 -35.43 6.23 30.28
N GLY A 525 -36.43 5.68 29.60
CA GLY A 525 -37.83 5.91 29.92
C GLY A 525 -38.17 5.53 31.36
N VAL A 526 -37.73 4.33 31.75
CA VAL A 526 -38.01 3.83 33.12
C VAL A 526 -37.21 4.60 34.19
N ALA A 527 -35.93 4.95 33.90
CA ALA A 527 -35.13 5.74 34.84
C ALA A 527 -35.69 7.15 35.02
N ALA A 528 -36.08 7.81 33.90
CA ALA A 528 -36.72 9.12 33.97
C ALA A 528 -38.05 9.11 34.74
N LEU A 529 -38.86 8.07 34.53
CA LEU A 529 -40.09 7.87 35.28
C LEU A 529 -39.83 7.71 36.81
N SER A 530 -38.76 6.99 37.18
CA SER A 530 -38.34 6.84 38.58
C SER A 530 -37.89 8.17 39.19
N VAL A 531 -37.18 9.00 38.44
CA VAL A 531 -36.84 10.39 38.90
C VAL A 531 -38.09 11.23 39.07
N ALA A 532 -39.02 11.18 38.10
CA ALA A 532 -40.29 11.92 38.19
C ALA A 532 -41.12 11.50 39.39
N GLN A 533 -41.21 10.22 39.67
CA GLN A 533 -41.90 9.68 40.85
C GLN A 533 -41.29 10.20 42.16
N SER A 534 -39.97 10.13 42.31
CA SER A 534 -39.25 10.65 43.48
C SER A 534 -39.50 12.16 43.64
N ALA A 535 -39.39 12.92 42.55
CA ALA A 535 -39.63 14.36 42.56
C ALA A 535 -41.06 14.71 42.94
N ALA A 536 -42.07 14.03 42.36
CA ALA A 536 -43.47 14.24 42.66
C ALA A 536 -43.82 13.93 44.13
N THR A 537 -43.10 13.01 44.78
CA THR A 537 -43.30 12.65 46.19
C THR A 537 -42.61 13.65 47.13
N GLU A 538 -41.48 14.20 46.78
CA GLU A 538 -40.65 15.08 47.62
C GLU A 538 -41.00 16.56 47.45
N ALA A 539 -41.34 17.02 46.25
CA ALA A 539 -41.62 18.42 45.98
C ALA A 539 -42.73 19.04 46.86
N PRO A 540 -43.86 18.36 47.14
CA PRO A 540 -44.89 18.91 48.02
C PRO A 540 -44.40 19.09 49.44
N LYS A 541 -43.54 18.21 49.95
CA LYS A 541 -43.00 18.28 51.31
C LYS A 541 -42.08 19.48 51.51
N ALA A 542 -41.25 19.75 50.48
CA ALA A 542 -40.30 20.85 50.47
C ALA A 542 -40.88 22.16 49.92
N LYS A 543 -42.05 22.12 49.28
CA LYS A 543 -42.63 23.21 48.47
C LYS A 543 -41.66 23.76 47.45
N ASP A 544 -40.93 22.85 46.79
CA ASP A 544 -39.78 23.12 45.93
C ASP A 544 -40.19 23.19 44.45
N CYS A 545 -40.05 24.38 43.87
CA CYS A 545 -40.36 24.63 42.46
C CYS A 545 -39.39 23.91 41.53
N GLU A 546 -38.07 23.91 41.80
CA GLU A 546 -37.07 23.27 40.93
C GLU A 546 -37.30 21.77 40.88
N LEU A 547 -37.61 21.17 42.01
CA LEU A 547 -37.92 19.75 42.10
C LEU A 547 -39.21 19.39 41.35
N SER A 548 -40.24 20.27 41.46
CA SER A 548 -41.49 20.10 40.70
C SER A 548 -41.26 20.16 39.19
N ARG A 549 -40.47 21.13 38.74
CA ARG A 549 -40.07 21.23 37.32
C ARG A 549 -39.29 20.02 36.87
N LEU A 550 -38.27 19.58 37.63
CA LEU A 550 -37.50 18.38 37.33
C LEU A 550 -38.43 17.18 37.13
N GLY A 551 -39.40 16.98 38.02
CA GLY A 551 -40.38 15.88 37.91
C GLY A 551 -41.18 15.96 36.60
N PHE A 552 -41.64 17.14 36.23
CA PHE A 552 -42.40 17.37 35.01
C PHE A 552 -41.55 17.14 33.75
N ASP A 553 -40.32 17.66 33.72
CA ASP A 553 -39.38 17.53 32.60
C ASP A 553 -38.99 16.06 32.40
N MET A 554 -38.81 15.31 33.46
CA MET A 554 -38.51 13.89 33.39
C MET A 554 -39.65 13.07 32.81
N LEU A 555 -40.91 13.43 32.99
CA LEU A 555 -42.05 12.79 32.31
C LEU A 555 -42.04 13.04 30.82
N ALA A 556 -41.63 14.24 30.39
CA ALA A 556 -41.45 14.56 28.96
C ALA A 556 -40.33 13.70 28.29
N ILE A 557 -39.29 13.36 29.06
CA ILE A 557 -38.24 12.43 28.60
C ILE A 557 -38.77 10.97 28.65
N ALA A 558 -39.51 10.59 29.69
CA ALA A 558 -39.97 9.22 29.84
C ALA A 558 -40.93 8.78 28.73
N GLN A 559 -41.88 9.63 28.36
CA GLN A 559 -42.94 9.30 27.40
C GLN A 559 -42.46 8.77 26.05
N PRO A 560 -41.64 9.48 25.27
CA PRO A 560 -41.16 9.00 23.95
C PRO A 560 -40.24 7.80 24.09
N ASN A 561 -39.44 7.73 25.16
CA ASN A 561 -38.48 6.65 25.38
C ASN A 561 -39.19 5.34 25.77
N LEU A 562 -40.24 5.37 26.55
CA LEU A 562 -41.09 4.20 26.83
C LEU A 562 -41.78 3.73 25.53
N ALA A 563 -42.33 4.65 24.74
CA ALA A 563 -42.97 4.30 23.49
C ALA A 563 -42.01 3.56 22.51
N ALA A 564 -40.76 3.97 22.47
CA ALA A 564 -39.72 3.31 21.66
C ALA A 564 -39.33 1.92 22.17
N GLY A 565 -39.64 1.58 23.41
CA GLY A 565 -39.36 0.28 24.05
C GLY A 565 -40.47 -0.77 23.90
N VAL A 566 -41.61 -0.45 23.29
CA VAL A 566 -42.79 -1.34 23.22
C VAL A 566 -42.45 -2.68 22.57
N GLU A 567 -41.64 -2.69 21.51
CA GLU A 567 -41.25 -3.92 20.82
C GLU A 567 -40.43 -4.88 21.70
N LEU A 568 -39.74 -4.36 22.70
CA LEU A 568 -38.89 -5.15 23.59
C LEU A 568 -39.66 -5.75 24.78
N ALA A 569 -40.67 -5.04 25.30
CA ALA A 569 -41.38 -5.43 26.53
C ALA A 569 -42.78 -4.80 26.61
N ALA A 570 -43.68 -5.16 25.71
CA ALA A 570 -45.01 -4.53 25.55
C ALA A 570 -45.83 -4.42 26.85
N GLU A 571 -45.94 -5.50 27.63
CA GLU A 571 -46.71 -5.50 28.89
C GLU A 571 -46.09 -4.59 29.94
N ALA A 572 -44.78 -4.66 30.13
CA ALA A 572 -44.09 -3.81 31.11
C ALA A 572 -44.16 -2.33 30.70
N VAL A 573 -43.96 -2.03 29.42
CA VAL A 573 -44.07 -0.67 28.88
C VAL A 573 -45.49 -0.12 29.10
N LYS A 574 -46.52 -0.90 28.86
CA LYS A 574 -47.91 -0.50 29.11
C LYS A 574 -48.11 -0.10 30.59
N GLN A 575 -47.63 -0.90 31.53
CA GLN A 575 -47.70 -0.57 32.96
C GLN A 575 -47.00 0.75 33.29
N TYR A 576 -45.82 0.98 32.74
CA TYR A 576 -45.09 2.24 32.90
C TYR A 576 -45.82 3.43 32.27
N GLN A 577 -46.43 3.26 31.10
CA GLN A 577 -47.21 4.32 30.44
C GLN A 577 -48.48 4.66 31.22
N ASP A 578 -49.18 3.66 31.75
CA ASP A 578 -50.36 3.87 32.62
C ASP A 578 -49.96 4.63 33.89
N TYR A 579 -48.82 4.30 34.50
CA TYR A 579 -48.29 5.02 35.64
C TYR A 579 -47.84 6.45 35.31
N LEU A 580 -47.20 6.67 34.17
CA LEU A 580 -46.82 7.98 33.64
C LEU A 580 -48.07 8.87 33.47
N ALA A 581 -49.14 8.32 32.89
CA ALA A 581 -50.41 9.04 32.73
C ALA A 581 -51.04 9.51 34.03
N GLN A 582 -50.86 8.75 35.14
CA GLN A 582 -51.29 9.13 36.48
C GLN A 582 -50.42 10.22 37.08
N LEU A 583 -49.11 10.19 36.86
CA LEU A 583 -48.16 11.17 37.41
C LEU A 583 -48.20 12.52 36.71
N GLN A 584 -48.51 12.55 35.43
CA GLN A 584 -48.44 13.75 34.60
C GLN A 584 -49.33 14.91 35.12
N PRO A 585 -50.64 14.70 35.43
CA PRO A 585 -51.46 15.77 35.98
C PRO A 585 -51.01 16.21 37.38
N ILE A 586 -50.46 15.28 38.18
CA ILE A 586 -49.96 15.59 39.54
C ILE A 586 -48.74 16.53 39.42
N SER A 587 -47.75 16.18 38.59
CA SER A 587 -46.55 16.99 38.39
C SER A 587 -46.86 18.35 37.77
N ALA A 588 -47.79 18.42 36.81
CA ALA A 588 -48.24 19.68 36.22
C ALA A 588 -48.86 20.60 37.27
N LYS A 589 -49.73 20.08 38.14
CA LYS A 589 -50.34 20.84 39.21
C LYS A 589 -49.33 21.29 40.28
N GLN A 590 -48.33 20.50 40.59
CA GLN A 590 -47.23 20.87 41.48
C GLN A 590 -46.42 22.04 40.94
N VAL A 591 -46.07 22.04 39.64
CA VAL A 591 -45.42 23.17 38.97
C VAL A 591 -46.29 24.41 39.04
N GLU A 592 -47.60 24.30 38.78
CA GLU A 592 -48.53 25.42 38.89
C GLU A 592 -48.59 26.01 40.30
N ILE A 593 -48.61 25.18 41.33
CA ILE A 593 -48.73 25.59 42.74
C ILE A 593 -47.40 26.16 43.27
N PHE A 594 -46.31 25.49 43.10
CA PHE A 594 -45.06 25.81 43.76
C PHE A 594 -44.17 26.78 42.96
N CYS A 595 -44.46 26.97 41.67
CA CYS A 595 -43.70 27.91 40.84
C CYS A 595 -44.46 29.25 40.55
N LYS A 596 -45.62 29.49 41.14
CA LYS A 596 -46.34 30.73 41.01
C LYS A 596 -45.52 31.92 41.54
N GLY A 597 -45.19 32.87 40.65
CA GLY A 597 -44.46 34.10 41.00
C GLY A 597 -42.93 34.06 40.76
N MET A 598 -42.38 32.98 40.30
CA MET A 598 -41.00 32.92 39.84
C MET A 598 -40.96 33.24 38.35
N SER A 599 -40.31 34.37 37.99
CA SER A 599 -40.15 34.77 36.60
C SER A 599 -39.42 33.73 35.79
N ALA A 600 -39.72 33.63 34.48
CA ALA A 600 -39.15 32.67 33.55
C ALA A 600 -37.64 32.86 33.30
N ASP A 601 -36.98 33.76 34.02
CA ASP A 601 -35.58 34.15 33.79
C ASP A 601 -34.55 33.22 34.44
N SER A 602 -34.97 32.16 35.12
CA SER A 602 -34.06 31.14 35.64
C SER A 602 -33.94 29.85 34.77
N THR A 603 -34.35 29.92 33.52
CA THR A 603 -34.42 28.74 32.62
C THR A 603 -33.08 28.32 32.04
N ASN A 604 -31.93 28.76 32.55
CA ASN A 604 -30.61 28.42 32.00
C ASN A 604 -29.65 27.86 33.04
N LYS A 605 -30.05 26.86 33.82
CA LYS A 605 -29.11 25.98 34.52
C LYS A 605 -29.55 24.52 34.42
N VAL A 606 -29.66 24.02 33.20
CA VAL A 606 -29.33 22.61 32.97
C VAL A 606 -27.82 22.57 33.12
N PRO A 607 -27.21 21.75 33.99
CA PRO A 607 -25.76 21.61 34.06
C PRO A 607 -25.32 21.19 32.65
N PRO A 608 -24.24 21.79 32.12
CA PRO A 608 -23.76 21.41 30.80
C PRO A 608 -23.47 19.93 30.80
N GLY A 609 -24.00 19.21 29.79
CA GLY A 609 -23.91 17.78 29.57
C GLY A 609 -22.48 17.29 29.31
#